data_8eb39623b1292e2c7d4c4174d68c9acb
#
_entry.id   8eb39623b1292e2c7d4c4174d68c9acb
#
_cell.length_a   1.000
_cell.length_b   1.000
_cell.length_c   1.000
_cell.angle_alpha   90.00
_cell.angle_beta   90.00
_cell.angle_gamma   90.00
#
_symmetry.space_group_name_H-M   'P 1'
#
loop_
_entity.id
_entity.type
_entity.pdbx_description
1 polymer ?
#
loop_
_entity_poly.entity_id
_entity_poly.type
_entity_poly.pdbx_seq_one_letter_code
_entity_poly.pdbx_strand_id
1 'polypeptide(L)'
;MVRTGRMQAWPDAGKYMTNPPGLSREGAEFLAKGGAITIGADNHCVEQAPSADPENWQVVHTYLLAEAGIPMMEIVNLEELAGEKIYEYVFFGACIKLRGATGSPMRPVAMPLKN
;
A
#
# COMPACT_ATOMS: atom_id res chain seq x y z
N MET A 1 3.48 2.34 -6.01
CA MET A 1 3.54 1.15 -5.15
C MET A 1 4.77 1.21 -4.26
N VAL A 2 4.65 0.81 -3.00
CA VAL A 2 5.74 0.80 -2.02
C VAL A 2 6.02 -0.65 -1.62
N ARG A 3 7.19 -1.16 -1.95
CA ARG A 3 7.61 -2.49 -1.54
C ARG A 3 8.49 -2.39 -0.30
N THR A 4 8.01 -2.92 0.81
CA THR A 4 8.76 -3.00 2.07
C THR A 4 9.54 -4.30 2.20
N GLY A 5 9.23 -5.31 1.38
CA GLY A 5 9.73 -6.68 1.47
C GLY A 5 8.93 -7.54 2.47
N ARG A 6 7.87 -6.99 3.07
CA ARG A 6 7.09 -7.74 4.07
C ARG A 6 6.40 -8.97 3.47
N MET A 7 6.04 -8.93 2.20
CA MET A 7 5.44 -10.08 1.51
C MET A 7 6.33 -11.33 1.53
N GLN A 8 7.64 -11.20 1.65
CA GLN A 8 8.56 -12.33 1.77
C GLN A 8 8.36 -13.15 3.05
N ALA A 9 7.68 -12.59 4.05
CA ALA A 9 7.32 -13.33 5.27
C ALA A 9 6.09 -14.23 5.08
N TRP A 10 5.32 -14.03 4.00
CA TRP A 10 4.15 -14.84 3.70
C TRP A 10 4.55 -16.29 3.33
N PRO A 11 3.84 -17.34 3.78
CA PRO A 11 2.56 -17.31 4.50
C PRO A 11 2.66 -17.37 6.04
N ASP A 12 3.82 -17.09 6.64
CA ASP A 12 3.97 -17.03 8.08
C ASP A 12 3.24 -15.76 8.61
N ALA A 13 1.99 -15.95 9.03
CA ALA A 13 1.15 -14.86 9.52
C ALA A 13 1.75 -14.14 10.74
N GLY A 14 2.42 -14.86 11.63
CA GLY A 14 3.08 -14.30 12.80
C GLY A 14 4.16 -13.30 12.40
N LYS A 15 5.03 -13.68 11.49
CA LYS A 15 6.07 -12.79 10.95
C LYS A 15 5.47 -11.67 10.12
N TYR A 16 4.47 -11.96 9.28
CA TYR A 16 3.86 -10.99 8.38
C TYR A 16 3.17 -9.84 9.14
N MET A 17 2.46 -10.15 10.22
CA MET A 17 1.65 -9.19 10.97
C MET A 17 2.44 -8.43 12.05
N THR A 18 3.59 -8.95 12.51
CA THR A 18 4.32 -8.35 13.63
C THR A 18 5.22 -7.22 13.19
N ASN A 19 4.98 -6.02 13.72
CA ASN A 19 5.79 -4.81 13.48
C ASN A 19 6.11 -4.61 11.98
N PRO A 20 5.12 -4.52 11.09
CA PRO A 20 5.37 -4.35 9.67
C PRO A 20 6.06 -3.01 9.39
N PRO A 21 7.11 -3.00 8.58
CA PRO A 21 7.60 -1.75 8.02
C PRO A 21 6.54 -1.15 7.10
N GLY A 22 6.52 0.16 6.96
CA GLY A 22 5.57 0.86 6.10
C GLY A 22 5.85 2.35 6.05
N LEU A 23 4.93 3.11 5.50
CA LEU A 23 5.07 4.56 5.41
C LEU A 23 4.95 5.22 6.78
N SER A 24 5.74 6.27 7.01
CA SER A 24 5.44 7.28 8.01
C SER A 24 4.46 8.31 7.44
N ARG A 25 3.93 9.20 8.30
CA ARG A 25 3.10 10.32 7.84
C ARG A 25 3.83 11.19 6.82
N GLU A 26 5.08 11.55 7.09
CA GLU A 26 5.89 12.37 6.18
C GLU A 26 6.15 11.66 4.84
N GLY A 27 6.33 10.34 4.86
CA GLY A 27 6.47 9.55 3.64
C GLY A 27 5.18 9.57 2.79
N ALA A 28 4.02 9.46 3.43
CA ALA A 28 2.73 9.57 2.76
C ALA A 28 2.51 10.97 2.18
N GLU A 29 2.84 12.02 2.95
CA GLU A 29 2.76 13.41 2.47
C GLU A 29 3.69 13.67 1.28
N PHE A 30 4.91 13.12 1.31
CA PHE A 30 5.85 13.23 0.20
C PHE A 30 5.26 12.63 -1.10
N LEU A 31 4.68 11.44 -1.00
CA LEU A 31 4.05 10.78 -2.16
C LEU A 31 2.82 11.54 -2.65
N ALA A 32 1.98 12.03 -1.74
CA ALA A 32 0.80 12.81 -2.09
C ALA A 32 1.18 14.12 -2.79
N LYS A 33 2.17 14.86 -2.26
CA LYS A 33 2.71 16.08 -2.89
C LYS A 33 3.36 15.79 -4.24
N GLY A 34 3.90 14.58 -4.44
CA GLY A 34 4.41 14.09 -5.71
C GLY A 34 3.33 13.73 -6.73
N GLY A 35 2.05 13.88 -6.41
CA GLY A 35 0.93 13.63 -7.31
C GLY A 35 0.41 12.19 -7.31
N ALA A 36 0.71 11.41 -6.28
CA ALA A 36 0.14 10.06 -6.15
C ALA A 36 -1.39 10.14 -6.03
N ILE A 37 -2.09 9.43 -6.91
CA ILE A 37 -3.57 9.35 -6.90
C ILE A 37 -4.08 8.11 -6.16
N THR A 38 -3.21 7.16 -5.89
CA THR A 38 -3.43 5.98 -5.04
C THR A 38 -2.09 5.46 -4.56
N ILE A 39 -2.05 4.84 -3.41
CA ILE A 39 -0.83 4.27 -2.82
C ILE A 39 -1.10 2.82 -2.46
N GLY A 40 -0.22 1.91 -2.89
CA GLY A 40 -0.29 0.50 -2.53
C GLY A 40 0.99 0.03 -1.86
N ALA A 41 0.89 -0.91 -0.92
CA ALA A 41 2.02 -1.53 -0.26
C ALA A 41 1.87 -3.05 -0.09
N ASP A 42 2.98 -3.71 0.11
CA ASP A 42 3.07 -5.16 0.30
C ASP A 42 2.85 -5.60 1.76
N ASN A 43 2.68 -4.67 2.68
CA ASN A 43 2.27 -4.94 4.05
C ASN A 43 0.74 -4.86 4.21
N HIS A 44 0.23 -5.17 5.40
CA HIS A 44 -1.20 -5.27 5.68
C HIS A 44 -1.89 -3.95 6.06
N CYS A 45 -1.16 -2.84 6.11
CA CYS A 45 -1.69 -1.56 6.57
C CYS A 45 -1.07 -0.34 5.88
N VAL A 46 -0.30 -0.51 4.81
CA VAL A 46 0.44 0.57 4.12
C VAL A 46 1.42 1.30 5.04
N GLU A 47 1.00 1.64 6.24
CA GLU A 47 1.82 2.34 7.23
C GLU A 47 2.68 1.41 8.09
N GLN A 48 3.66 1.99 8.74
CA GLN A 48 4.46 1.27 9.74
C GLN A 48 3.64 0.99 11.00
N ALA A 49 3.88 -0.15 11.63
CA ALA A 49 3.33 -0.43 12.95
C ALA A 49 4.46 -0.94 13.87
N PRO A 50 4.49 -0.50 15.16
CA PRO A 50 3.55 0.44 15.77
C PRO A 50 3.65 1.86 15.18
N SER A 51 2.58 2.64 15.34
CA SER A 51 2.56 4.05 14.96
C SER A 51 3.61 4.84 15.75
N ALA A 52 4.17 5.87 15.10
CA ALA A 52 5.04 6.83 15.80
C ALA A 52 4.23 7.80 16.69
N ASP A 53 2.93 7.94 16.47
CA ASP A 53 2.02 8.76 17.28
C ASP A 53 1.24 7.85 18.23
N PRO A 54 1.43 8.00 19.56
CA PRO A 54 0.74 7.18 20.54
C PRO A 54 -0.77 7.46 20.64
N GLU A 55 -1.23 8.62 20.16
CA GLU A 55 -2.65 9.01 20.18
C GLU A 55 -3.37 8.66 18.87
N ASN A 56 -2.63 8.41 17.80
CA ASN A 56 -3.18 7.98 16.52
C ASN A 56 -2.42 6.77 15.96
N TRP A 57 -2.97 5.61 16.13
CA TRP A 57 -2.37 4.36 15.67
C TRP A 57 -2.43 4.14 14.15
N GLN A 58 -3.14 5.02 13.43
CA GLN A 58 -3.31 5.00 11.97
C GLN A 58 -3.08 6.37 11.33
N VAL A 59 -1.92 6.98 11.58
CA VAL A 59 -1.59 8.34 11.11
C VAL A 59 -1.57 8.47 9.59
N VAL A 60 -1.15 7.41 8.88
CA VAL A 60 -1.12 7.40 7.41
C VAL A 60 -2.51 7.24 6.84
N HIS A 61 -3.33 6.34 7.41
CA HIS A 61 -4.75 6.21 7.03
C HIS A 61 -5.50 7.52 7.21
N THR A 62 -5.34 8.16 8.37
CA THR A 62 -5.96 9.47 8.66
C THR A 62 -5.59 10.48 7.58
N TYR A 63 -4.31 10.58 7.27
CA TYR A 63 -3.85 11.54 6.28
C TYR A 63 -4.36 11.20 4.87
N LEU A 64 -4.09 9.98 4.39
CA LEU A 64 -4.40 9.62 3.01
C LEU A 64 -5.91 9.61 2.74
N LEU A 65 -6.69 8.97 3.61
CA LEU A 65 -8.13 8.82 3.36
C LEU A 65 -8.93 10.07 3.74
N ALA A 66 -8.68 10.65 4.92
CA ALA A 66 -9.52 11.73 5.44
C ALA A 66 -9.04 13.12 5.02
N GLU A 67 -7.73 13.36 4.94
CA GLU A 67 -7.20 14.69 4.63
C GLU A 67 -6.88 14.84 3.13
N ALA A 68 -6.25 13.85 2.49
CA ALA A 68 -5.79 13.94 1.11
C ALA A 68 -6.76 13.32 0.09
N GLY A 69 -7.70 12.46 0.50
CA GLY A 69 -8.63 11.78 -0.39
C GLY A 69 -7.95 10.74 -1.30
N ILE A 70 -6.83 10.18 -0.88
CA ILE A 70 -6.04 9.21 -1.66
C ILE A 70 -6.36 7.79 -1.17
N PRO A 71 -6.98 6.94 -2.01
CA PRO A 71 -7.26 5.56 -1.66
C PRO A 71 -5.98 4.74 -1.56
N MET A 72 -6.03 3.69 -0.72
CA MET A 72 -4.92 2.79 -0.47
C MET A 72 -5.21 1.37 -0.94
N MET A 73 -4.15 0.63 -1.24
CA MET A 73 -4.17 -0.80 -1.49
C MET A 73 -3.20 -1.50 -0.55
N GLU A 74 -3.66 -2.57 0.08
CA GLU A 74 -2.91 -3.34 1.06
C GLU A 74 -2.63 -4.74 0.54
N ILE A 75 -1.62 -5.39 1.10
CA ILE A 75 -1.31 -6.80 0.81
C ILE A 75 -1.03 -7.03 -0.69
N VAL A 76 -0.39 -6.05 -1.35
CA VAL A 76 -0.06 -6.17 -2.78
C VAL A 76 1.23 -6.97 -2.93
N ASN A 77 1.18 -8.11 -3.63
CA ASN A 77 2.39 -8.85 -3.93
C ASN A 77 3.20 -8.12 -5.02
N LEU A 78 4.33 -7.57 -4.63
CA LEU A 78 5.24 -6.81 -5.50
C LEU A 78 6.55 -7.56 -5.79
N GLU A 79 6.66 -8.84 -5.40
CA GLU A 79 7.92 -9.57 -5.49
C GLU A 79 8.36 -9.83 -6.94
N GLU A 80 7.42 -10.15 -7.82
CA GLU A 80 7.72 -10.38 -9.24
C GLU A 80 8.22 -9.11 -9.93
N LEU A 81 7.50 -7.98 -9.75
CA LEU A 81 7.91 -6.68 -10.28
C LEU A 81 9.30 -6.26 -9.77
N ALA A 82 9.56 -6.50 -8.48
CA ALA A 82 10.84 -6.18 -7.87
C ALA A 82 11.98 -7.06 -8.39
N GLY A 83 11.73 -8.36 -8.56
CA GLY A 83 12.70 -9.32 -9.10
C GLY A 83 13.12 -8.98 -10.53
N GLU A 84 12.18 -8.53 -11.34
CA GLU A 84 12.40 -8.10 -12.71
C GLU A 84 12.81 -6.64 -12.85
N LYS A 85 12.92 -5.90 -11.73
CA LYS A 85 13.26 -4.45 -11.68
C LYS A 85 12.32 -3.58 -12.51
N ILE A 86 11.04 -3.93 -12.54
CA ILE A 86 10.00 -3.19 -13.24
C ILE A 86 9.44 -2.12 -12.32
N TYR A 87 9.69 -0.85 -12.65
CA TYR A 87 9.25 0.31 -11.87
C TYR A 87 8.17 1.13 -12.57
N GLU A 88 8.00 0.92 -13.87
CA GLU A 88 7.00 1.59 -14.70
C GLU A 88 6.13 0.56 -15.43
N TYR A 89 4.81 0.69 -15.30
CA TYR A 89 3.84 -0.24 -15.85
C TYR A 89 2.46 0.40 -15.97
N VAL A 90 1.64 -0.12 -16.84
CA VAL A 90 0.20 0.20 -16.84
C VAL A 90 -0.45 -0.58 -15.71
N PHE A 91 -1.17 0.12 -14.84
CA PHE A 91 -1.84 -0.48 -13.69
C PHE A 91 -3.34 -0.60 -13.92
N PHE A 92 -3.88 -1.78 -13.65
CA PHE A 92 -5.32 -2.04 -13.61
C PHE A 92 -5.72 -2.47 -12.20
N GLY A 93 -6.57 -1.68 -11.55
CA GLY A 93 -7.10 -1.96 -10.23
C GLY A 93 -8.61 -1.77 -10.21
N ALA A 94 -9.37 -2.83 -10.45
CA ALA A 94 -10.82 -2.81 -10.43
C ALA A 94 -11.33 -3.40 -9.12
N CYS A 95 -12.04 -2.57 -8.34
CA CYS A 95 -12.70 -2.98 -7.11
C CYS A 95 -14.08 -3.55 -7.39
N ILE A 96 -14.52 -4.50 -6.56
CA ILE A 96 -15.91 -4.97 -6.56
C ILE A 96 -16.78 -3.82 -6.04
N LYS A 97 -17.90 -3.53 -6.73
CA LYS A 97 -18.85 -2.53 -6.28
C LYS A 97 -19.72 -3.08 -5.15
N LEU A 98 -19.43 -2.67 -3.93
CA LEU A 98 -20.21 -3.01 -2.74
C LEU A 98 -20.86 -1.76 -2.19
N ARG A 99 -22.19 -1.72 -2.17
CA ARG A 99 -22.95 -0.56 -1.66
C ARG A 99 -22.69 -0.36 -0.16
N GLY A 100 -22.22 0.83 0.22
CA GLY A 100 -21.95 1.19 1.61
C GLY A 100 -20.64 0.65 2.17
N ALA A 101 -19.83 -0.05 1.37
CA ALA A 101 -18.52 -0.50 1.81
C ALA A 101 -17.46 0.61 1.66
N THR A 102 -16.51 0.65 2.60
CA THR A 102 -15.36 1.54 2.59
C THR A 102 -14.14 0.93 1.87
N GLY A 103 -14.18 -0.35 1.58
CA GLY A 103 -13.16 -1.09 0.86
C GLY A 103 -13.72 -2.35 0.24
N SER A 104 -12.96 -2.98 -0.64
CA SER A 104 -13.33 -4.26 -1.25
C SER A 104 -12.09 -5.04 -1.71
N PRO A 105 -12.20 -6.37 -1.81
CA PRO A 105 -11.18 -7.15 -2.49
C PRO A 105 -10.98 -6.67 -3.93
N MET A 106 -9.74 -6.71 -4.39
CA MET A 106 -9.39 -6.43 -5.78
C MET A 106 -8.29 -7.36 -6.25
N ARG A 107 -8.20 -7.55 -7.55
CA ARG A 107 -7.07 -8.22 -8.18
C ARG A 107 -6.29 -7.17 -8.99
N PRO A 108 -5.22 -6.59 -8.43
CA PRO A 108 -4.40 -5.66 -9.17
C PRO A 108 -3.60 -6.38 -10.26
N VAL A 109 -3.48 -5.74 -11.41
CA VAL A 109 -2.67 -6.24 -12.53
C VAL A 109 -1.72 -5.14 -12.95
N ALA A 110 -0.43 -5.47 -13.07
CA ALA A 110 0.59 -4.60 -13.62
C ALA A 110 1.01 -5.17 -14.99
N MET A 111 0.99 -4.34 -16.03
CA MET A 111 1.45 -4.69 -17.36
C MET A 111 2.69 -3.86 -17.67
N PRO A 112 3.89 -4.48 -17.72
CA PRO A 112 5.13 -3.76 -18.00
C PRO A 112 5.05 -3.01 -19.33
N LEU A 113 5.63 -1.83 -19.37
CA LEU A 113 5.83 -1.10 -20.61
C LEU A 113 6.90 -1.83 -21.42
N LYS A 114 6.62 -2.10 -22.71
CA LYS A 114 7.66 -2.61 -23.62
C LYS A 114 8.58 -1.44 -23.97
N ASN A 115 9.86 -1.60 -23.69
CA ASN A 115 10.91 -0.76 -24.26
C ASN A 115 11.15 -1.14 -25.72
#